data_5e2be7354b08ae816765a56d95e45f19
#
_entry.id   5e2be7354b08ae816765a56d95e45f19
#
_cell.length_a   1.000
_cell.length_b   1.000
_cell.length_c   1.000
_cell.angle_alpha   90.00
_cell.angle_beta   90.00
_cell.angle_gamma   90.00
#
_symmetry.space_group_name_H-M   'P 1'
#
loop_
_entity.id
_entity.type
_entity.pdbx_description
1 polymer ?
#
loop_
_entity_poly.entity_id
_entity_poly.type
_entity_poly.pdbx_seq_one_letter_code
_entity_poly.pdbx_strand_id
1 'polypeptide(L)'
;MRGVEHRDPTALESVESVLGTYPRVRLAQLPTPIHRLANFGASIGIPDLWIKRDDLTGLEGGGNKTRKLEFIVGDALRVGADMLVTIGAIQSNHTRQTAAAAARAGMKCALLHFGWTEDAGPEYRRVGNVLLSSLMGAQLFVDDTPRPIEDQGPLDEFCDYLAGLGHRPYPIPGGASEHRLGSLGYMACAAEIERQCLEQDLGFDYVVHCTGSSSTQSGLLAGYAALGRPMHVIGIADDDETDIKRGRVLELANTALAECGIDTSVGEHQVHVVACDQSVYGKADEQTLAMIRLLAATEGLVADPVYEGKALRGLQALAADGF
;
A
#
# COMPACT_ATOMS: atom_id res chain seq x y z
N MET A 1 16.23 -21.74 -18.44
CA MET A 1 16.74 -21.60 -17.05
C MET A 1 17.33 -20.20 -16.97
N ARG A 2 16.53 -19.19 -16.56
CA ARG A 2 17.04 -17.85 -16.27
C ARG A 2 17.74 -17.94 -14.92
N GLY A 3 18.91 -17.33 -14.80
CA GLY A 3 19.82 -17.53 -13.71
C GLY A 3 19.20 -17.24 -12.35
N VAL A 4 19.25 -18.21 -11.48
CA VAL A 4 19.16 -18.01 -10.03
C VAL A 4 20.46 -17.29 -9.66
N GLU A 5 20.52 -15.98 -9.95
CA GLU A 5 21.59 -15.14 -9.43
C GLU A 5 21.60 -15.26 -7.92
N HIS A 6 22.79 -15.39 -7.36
CA HIS A 6 23.05 -15.64 -5.95
C HIS A 6 22.16 -14.79 -5.03
N ARG A 7 21.10 -15.39 -4.52
CA ARG A 7 20.35 -14.84 -3.40
C ARG A 7 21.20 -15.05 -2.16
N ASP A 8 21.50 -13.98 -1.45
CA ASP A 8 22.28 -14.04 -0.23
C ASP A 8 21.33 -14.24 0.98
N PRO A 9 21.28 -15.43 1.58
CA PRO A 9 20.47 -15.67 2.77
C PRO A 9 20.85 -14.76 3.94
N THR A 10 22.12 -14.32 4.00
CA THR A 10 22.60 -13.47 5.11
C THR A 10 22.05 -12.04 4.99
N ALA A 11 21.89 -11.53 3.76
CA ALA A 11 21.23 -10.23 3.53
C ALA A 11 19.74 -10.29 3.95
N LEU A 12 19.05 -11.39 3.65
CA LEU A 12 17.66 -11.60 4.06
C LEU A 12 17.52 -11.62 5.58
N GLU A 13 18.35 -12.40 6.28
CA GLU A 13 18.36 -12.46 7.75
C GLU A 13 18.70 -11.10 8.38
N SER A 14 19.61 -10.35 7.77
CA SER A 14 19.99 -9.00 8.22
C SER A 14 18.80 -8.04 8.15
N VAL A 15 18.09 -7.98 7.01
CA VAL A 15 16.92 -7.12 6.84
C VAL A 15 15.81 -7.51 7.82
N GLU A 16 15.52 -8.79 7.98
CA GLU A 16 14.51 -9.27 8.93
C GLU A 16 14.90 -8.95 10.37
N SER A 17 16.19 -9.07 10.74
CA SER A 17 16.70 -8.71 12.06
C SER A 17 16.50 -7.24 12.36
N VAL A 18 16.86 -6.35 11.43
CA VAL A 18 16.66 -4.90 11.58
C VAL A 18 15.17 -4.57 11.75
N LEU A 19 14.31 -5.09 10.88
CA LEU A 19 12.86 -4.86 10.98
C LEU A 19 12.26 -5.45 12.26
N GLY A 20 12.85 -6.53 12.79
CA GLY A 20 12.48 -7.15 14.06
C GLY A 20 12.77 -6.31 15.30
N THR A 21 13.58 -5.26 15.19
CA THR A 21 13.87 -4.33 16.31
C THR A 21 12.75 -3.31 16.55
N TYR A 22 11.88 -3.12 15.56
CA TYR A 22 10.77 -2.17 15.67
C TYR A 22 9.58 -2.76 16.44
N PRO A 23 8.91 -1.96 17.28
CA PRO A 23 7.63 -2.33 17.86
C PRO A 23 6.65 -2.70 16.75
N ARG A 24 6.03 -3.87 16.86
CA ARG A 24 5.12 -4.37 15.83
C ARG A 24 3.95 -5.11 16.44
N VAL A 25 2.75 -4.81 15.98
CA VAL A 25 1.54 -5.55 16.32
C VAL A 25 1.21 -6.51 15.17
N ARG A 26 1.01 -7.78 15.46
CA ARG A 26 0.62 -8.74 14.43
C ARG A 26 -0.84 -8.55 14.04
N LEU A 27 -1.06 -7.92 12.90
CA LEU A 27 -2.36 -7.64 12.30
C LEU A 27 -2.61 -8.50 11.07
N ALA A 28 -1.60 -8.65 10.23
CA ALA A 28 -1.67 -9.37 8.96
C ALA A 28 -1.51 -10.87 9.13
N GLN A 29 -2.17 -11.63 8.25
CA GLN A 29 -1.91 -13.05 8.05
C GLN A 29 -0.77 -13.20 7.04
N LEU A 30 0.42 -13.51 7.54
CA LEU A 30 1.64 -13.60 6.75
C LEU A 30 2.27 -15.00 6.86
N PRO A 31 2.98 -15.47 5.82
CA PRO A 31 3.14 -14.81 4.52
C PRO A 31 1.85 -14.84 3.69
N THR A 32 1.60 -13.78 2.89
CA THR A 32 0.51 -13.86 1.91
C THR A 32 0.91 -14.77 0.74
N PRO A 33 -0.05 -15.48 0.11
CA PRO A 33 0.29 -16.38 -0.99
C PRO A 33 0.90 -15.68 -2.19
N ILE A 34 1.79 -16.39 -2.90
CA ILE A 34 2.20 -16.09 -4.28
C ILE A 34 1.68 -17.22 -5.14
N HIS A 35 0.90 -16.92 -6.18
CA HIS A 35 0.44 -17.93 -7.12
C HIS A 35 0.35 -17.41 -8.56
N ARG A 36 0.40 -18.34 -9.50
CA ARG A 36 0.40 -18.02 -10.92
C ARG A 36 -0.99 -17.61 -11.41
N LEU A 37 -1.05 -16.58 -12.24
CA LEU A 37 -2.24 -16.15 -12.98
C LEU A 37 -2.17 -16.70 -14.41
N ALA A 38 -2.38 -18.00 -14.56
CA ALA A 38 -2.12 -18.69 -15.83
C ALA A 38 -3.04 -18.24 -16.97
N ASN A 39 -4.34 -18.12 -16.69
CA ASN A 39 -5.32 -17.75 -17.71
C ASN A 39 -5.29 -16.26 -18.03
N PHE A 40 -5.20 -15.42 -16.99
CA PHE A 40 -5.10 -13.98 -17.16
C PHE A 40 -3.80 -13.61 -17.88
N GLY A 41 -2.65 -14.17 -17.43
CA GLY A 41 -1.36 -13.93 -18.04
C GLY A 41 -1.33 -14.33 -19.53
N ALA A 42 -1.90 -15.47 -19.88
CA ALA A 42 -2.03 -15.88 -21.28
C ALA A 42 -2.87 -14.90 -22.11
N SER A 43 -3.95 -14.37 -21.51
CA SER A 43 -4.86 -13.43 -22.19
C SER A 43 -4.22 -12.07 -22.50
N ILE A 44 -3.23 -11.65 -21.72
CA ILE A 44 -2.52 -10.37 -21.91
C ILE A 44 -1.09 -10.52 -22.46
N GLY A 45 -0.70 -11.75 -22.88
CA GLY A 45 0.60 -12.01 -23.48
C GLY A 45 1.76 -12.16 -22.48
N ILE A 46 1.49 -12.33 -21.19
CA ILE A 46 2.49 -12.57 -20.13
C ILE A 46 2.27 -13.96 -19.52
N PRO A 47 2.72 -15.05 -20.16
CA PRO A 47 2.39 -16.41 -19.72
C PRO A 47 2.98 -16.79 -18.36
N ASP A 48 4.01 -16.08 -17.89
CA ASP A 48 4.66 -16.29 -16.59
C ASP A 48 4.34 -15.18 -15.61
N LEU A 49 3.05 -14.85 -15.50
CA LEU A 49 2.54 -13.84 -14.57
C LEU A 49 2.13 -14.49 -13.24
N TRP A 50 2.55 -13.86 -12.15
CA TRP A 50 2.25 -14.26 -10.79
C TRP A 50 1.63 -13.11 -10.01
N ILE A 51 0.90 -13.43 -8.94
CA ILE A 51 0.29 -12.43 -8.05
C ILE A 51 0.69 -12.67 -6.60
N LYS A 52 1.11 -11.59 -5.93
CA LYS A 52 1.24 -11.52 -4.47
C LYS A 52 -0.10 -11.09 -3.89
N ARG A 53 -0.74 -11.96 -3.10
CA ARG A 53 -2.12 -11.83 -2.64
C ARG A 53 -2.24 -10.97 -1.37
N ASP A 54 -1.89 -9.70 -1.44
CA ASP A 54 -2.01 -8.78 -0.30
C ASP A 54 -3.45 -8.34 0.02
N ASP A 55 -4.41 -8.69 -0.82
CA ASP A 55 -5.83 -8.72 -0.50
C ASP A 55 -6.16 -9.74 0.61
N LEU A 56 -5.33 -10.77 0.81
CA LEU A 56 -5.48 -11.79 1.84
C LEU A 56 -4.71 -11.50 3.13
N THR A 57 -4.26 -10.29 3.35
CA THR A 57 -3.63 -9.89 4.63
C THR A 57 -4.57 -10.03 5.84
N GLY A 58 -5.83 -10.31 5.64
CA GLY A 58 -6.83 -10.42 6.71
C GLY A 58 -7.30 -9.05 7.20
N LEU A 59 -7.47 -8.89 8.49
CA LEU A 59 -7.85 -7.63 9.16
C LEU A 59 -8.97 -6.88 8.42
N GLU A 60 -10.17 -7.41 8.49
CA GLU A 60 -11.36 -6.92 7.82
C GLU A 60 -11.11 -6.49 6.35
N GLY A 61 -11.34 -7.40 5.43
CA GLY A 61 -11.24 -7.19 3.98
C GLY A 61 -9.82 -7.07 3.42
N GLY A 62 -8.77 -7.18 4.23
CA GLY A 62 -7.38 -7.18 3.75
C GLY A 62 -6.90 -5.89 3.12
N GLY A 63 -5.73 -5.94 2.51
CA GLY A 63 -5.11 -4.85 1.76
C GLY A 63 -3.73 -4.43 2.26
N ASN A 64 -3.06 -3.63 1.44
CA ASN A 64 -1.67 -3.24 1.64
C ASN A 64 -1.40 -2.44 2.93
N LYS A 65 -2.38 -1.68 3.41
CA LYS A 65 -2.20 -0.85 4.62
C LYS A 65 -2.03 -1.67 5.88
N THR A 66 -2.55 -2.90 5.93
CA THR A 66 -2.37 -3.81 7.08
C THR A 66 -0.89 -4.00 7.42
N ARG A 67 -0.02 -4.21 6.42
CA ARG A 67 1.43 -4.36 6.63
C ARG A 67 2.08 -3.11 7.24
N LYS A 68 1.67 -1.93 6.78
CA LYS A 68 2.18 -0.64 7.27
C LYS A 68 1.70 -0.39 8.70
N LEU A 69 0.43 -0.66 8.95
CA LEU A 69 -0.21 -0.46 10.26
C LEU A 69 0.38 -1.35 11.34
N GLU A 70 0.95 -2.51 11.03
CA GLU A 70 1.63 -3.33 12.03
C GLU A 70 2.73 -2.56 12.76
N PHE A 71 3.56 -1.81 12.03
CA PHE A 71 4.63 -1.00 12.61
C PHE A 71 4.11 0.29 13.23
N ILE A 72 3.18 0.96 12.56
CA ILE A 72 2.61 2.24 13.01
C ILE A 72 1.84 2.05 14.33
N VAL A 73 1.00 1.02 14.44
CA VAL A 73 0.26 0.71 15.66
C VAL A 73 1.20 0.27 16.78
N GLY A 74 2.26 -0.48 16.45
CA GLY A 74 3.31 -0.82 17.42
C GLY A 74 3.95 0.43 18.03
N ASP A 75 4.26 1.42 17.21
CA ASP A 75 4.82 2.70 17.68
C ASP A 75 3.79 3.52 18.48
N ALA A 76 2.54 3.58 18.03
CA ALA A 76 1.46 4.26 18.76
C ALA A 76 1.29 3.71 20.18
N LEU A 77 1.29 2.39 20.33
CA LEU A 77 1.22 1.75 21.65
C LEU A 77 2.47 2.03 22.50
N ARG A 78 3.66 2.01 21.89
CA ARG A 78 4.91 2.31 22.57
C ARG A 78 4.94 3.73 23.18
N VAL A 79 4.37 4.69 22.49
CA VAL A 79 4.27 6.07 22.99
C VAL A 79 3.06 6.33 23.90
N GLY A 80 2.23 5.31 24.14
CA GLY A 80 1.09 5.37 25.03
C GLY A 80 -0.11 6.11 24.46
N ALA A 81 -0.26 6.17 23.13
CA ALA A 81 -1.45 6.69 22.49
C ALA A 81 -2.69 5.85 22.82
N ASP A 82 -3.86 6.45 22.90
CA ASP A 82 -5.14 5.76 23.14
C ASP A 82 -6.07 5.79 21.93
N MET A 83 -5.71 6.57 20.90
CA MET A 83 -6.54 6.76 19.72
C MET A 83 -5.67 6.86 18.46
N LEU A 84 -6.01 6.09 17.42
CA LEU A 84 -5.46 6.28 16.07
C LEU A 84 -6.30 7.31 15.32
N VAL A 85 -5.64 8.26 14.67
CA VAL A 85 -6.30 9.34 13.93
C VAL A 85 -5.73 9.37 12.51
N THR A 86 -6.59 9.41 11.49
CA THR A 86 -6.14 9.52 10.10
C THR A 86 -7.14 10.24 9.22
N ILE A 87 -6.69 10.61 8.02
CA ILE A 87 -7.45 11.27 6.98
C ILE A 87 -7.55 10.40 5.72
N GLY A 88 -8.55 10.64 4.89
CA GLY A 88 -8.68 9.98 3.58
C GLY A 88 -10.01 10.26 2.90
N ALA A 89 -10.20 9.72 1.70
CA ALA A 89 -11.48 9.76 1.01
C ALA A 89 -12.58 9.03 1.81
N ILE A 90 -13.84 9.34 1.53
CA ILE A 90 -14.99 8.70 2.18
C ILE A 90 -14.93 7.16 2.06
N GLN A 91 -14.61 6.61 0.89
CA GLN A 91 -14.47 5.17 0.66
C GLN A 91 -13.01 4.68 0.73
N SER A 92 -12.17 5.32 1.54
CA SER A 92 -10.75 4.98 1.64
C SER A 92 -10.52 3.59 2.24
N ASN A 93 -9.73 2.77 1.55
CA ASN A 93 -9.21 1.51 2.09
C ASN A 93 -8.27 1.74 3.29
N HIS A 94 -7.56 2.87 3.30
CA HIS A 94 -6.64 3.22 4.38
C HIS A 94 -7.39 3.48 5.68
N THR A 95 -8.46 4.33 5.63
CA THR A 95 -9.24 4.65 6.83
C THR A 95 -9.93 3.41 7.40
N ARG A 96 -10.50 2.54 6.55
CA ARG A 96 -11.09 1.27 6.97
C ARG A 96 -10.08 0.35 7.66
N GLN A 97 -8.90 0.17 7.06
CA GLN A 97 -7.86 -0.68 7.66
C GLN A 97 -7.33 -0.08 8.96
N THR A 98 -7.25 1.26 9.07
CA THR A 98 -6.88 1.94 10.33
C THR A 98 -7.92 1.69 11.42
N ALA A 99 -9.23 1.75 11.10
CA ALA A 99 -10.30 1.42 12.04
C ALA A 99 -10.19 -0.03 12.53
N ALA A 100 -9.94 -0.97 11.61
CA ALA A 100 -9.76 -2.38 11.94
C ALA A 100 -8.52 -2.61 12.82
N ALA A 101 -7.41 -1.95 12.53
CA ALA A 101 -6.18 -2.02 13.30
C ALA A 101 -6.37 -1.46 14.72
N ALA A 102 -7.07 -0.33 14.87
CA ALA A 102 -7.41 0.26 16.16
C ALA A 102 -8.26 -0.69 17.00
N ALA A 103 -9.34 -1.23 16.42
CA ALA A 103 -10.22 -2.19 17.09
C ALA A 103 -9.43 -3.42 17.55
N ARG A 104 -8.57 -3.98 16.70
CA ARG A 104 -7.73 -5.14 17.02
C ARG A 104 -6.71 -4.85 18.13
N ALA A 105 -6.20 -3.62 18.19
CA ALA A 105 -5.24 -3.17 19.20
C ALA A 105 -5.89 -2.67 20.51
N GLY A 106 -7.23 -2.65 20.59
CA GLY A 106 -7.96 -2.11 21.74
C GLY A 106 -7.86 -0.59 21.88
N MET A 107 -7.60 0.12 20.78
CA MET A 107 -7.48 1.57 20.69
C MET A 107 -8.78 2.19 20.14
N LYS A 108 -9.02 3.45 20.47
CA LYS A 108 -10.04 4.26 19.78
C LYS A 108 -9.57 4.62 18.38
N CYS A 109 -10.51 4.98 17.51
CA CYS A 109 -10.21 5.46 16.16
C CYS A 109 -11.07 6.65 15.80
N ALA A 110 -10.47 7.69 15.22
CA ALA A 110 -11.16 8.82 14.62
C ALA A 110 -10.69 9.02 13.18
N LEU A 111 -11.65 9.16 12.26
CA LEU A 111 -11.40 9.23 10.82
C LEU A 111 -11.98 10.54 10.29
N LEU A 112 -11.14 11.38 9.69
CA LEU A 112 -11.58 12.58 8.98
C LEU A 112 -11.61 12.26 7.47
N HIS A 113 -12.81 12.21 6.91
CA HIS A 113 -13.05 11.89 5.52
C HIS A 113 -13.22 13.15 4.68
N PHE A 114 -12.61 13.15 3.48
CA PHE A 114 -12.78 14.19 2.48
C PHE A 114 -13.69 13.73 1.33
N GLY A 115 -14.54 14.64 0.85
CA GLY A 115 -15.49 14.40 -0.23
C GLY A 115 -14.88 14.56 -1.62
N TRP A 116 -13.81 13.82 -1.94
CA TRP A 116 -13.10 13.95 -3.23
C TRP A 116 -13.84 13.41 -4.45
N THR A 117 -14.85 12.55 -4.28
CA THR A 117 -15.58 11.96 -5.40
C THR A 117 -16.86 12.73 -5.62
N GLU A 118 -16.89 13.53 -6.69
CA GLU A 118 -18.08 14.25 -7.13
C GLU A 118 -19.12 13.28 -7.70
N ASP A 119 -20.39 13.69 -7.65
CA ASP A 119 -21.56 12.94 -8.19
C ASP A 119 -21.74 11.52 -7.63
N ALA A 120 -21.10 11.20 -6.51
CA ALA A 120 -21.35 9.95 -5.82
C ALA A 120 -22.77 9.95 -5.22
N GLY A 121 -23.56 8.93 -5.55
CA GLY A 121 -24.91 8.79 -5.05
C GLY A 121 -25.00 8.70 -3.52
N PRO A 122 -26.20 8.81 -2.92
CA PRO A 122 -26.39 8.84 -1.46
C PRO A 122 -25.86 7.60 -0.74
N GLU A 123 -25.80 6.46 -1.45
CA GLU A 123 -25.27 5.21 -0.89
C GLU A 123 -23.75 5.25 -0.67
N TYR A 124 -23.01 6.10 -1.42
CA TYR A 124 -21.58 6.24 -1.29
C TYR A 124 -21.12 6.58 0.15
N ARG A 125 -21.95 7.27 0.92
CA ARG A 125 -21.67 7.65 2.32
C ARG A 125 -22.21 6.67 3.35
N ARG A 126 -22.78 5.53 2.93
CA ARG A 126 -23.50 4.61 3.83
C ARG A 126 -23.07 3.17 3.74
N VAL A 127 -22.46 2.75 2.63
CA VAL A 127 -22.06 1.36 2.39
C VAL A 127 -20.53 1.24 2.26
N GLY A 128 -20.03 0.05 2.03
CA GLY A 128 -18.62 -0.20 1.78
C GLY A 128 -17.72 0.14 2.97
N ASN A 129 -16.60 0.79 2.71
CA ASN A 129 -15.58 1.09 3.73
C ASN A 129 -16.11 1.98 4.87
N VAL A 130 -17.03 2.90 4.58
CA VAL A 130 -17.67 3.75 5.61
C VAL A 130 -18.46 2.90 6.58
N LEU A 131 -19.32 2.01 6.08
CA LEU A 131 -20.11 1.11 6.93
C LEU A 131 -19.19 0.23 7.80
N LEU A 132 -18.16 -0.36 7.19
CA LEU A 132 -17.22 -1.22 7.90
C LEU A 132 -16.47 -0.45 8.99
N SER A 133 -16.00 0.77 8.70
CA SER A 133 -15.34 1.63 9.69
C SER A 133 -16.27 1.95 10.88
N SER A 134 -17.55 2.25 10.61
CA SER A 134 -18.55 2.48 11.63
C SER A 134 -18.82 1.25 12.49
N LEU A 135 -18.97 0.06 11.86
CA LEU A 135 -19.16 -1.21 12.58
C LEU A 135 -17.98 -1.55 13.49
N MET A 136 -16.78 -1.16 13.13
CA MET A 136 -15.56 -1.33 13.93
C MET A 136 -15.40 -0.25 15.03
N GLY A 137 -16.39 0.63 15.21
CA GLY A 137 -16.43 1.61 16.28
C GLY A 137 -15.61 2.88 16.03
N ALA A 138 -15.18 3.15 14.80
CA ALA A 138 -14.51 4.39 14.47
C ALA A 138 -15.47 5.59 14.54
N GLN A 139 -14.99 6.71 15.06
CA GLN A 139 -15.67 7.99 14.99
C GLN A 139 -15.44 8.60 13.60
N LEU A 140 -16.52 8.88 12.87
CA LEU A 140 -16.46 9.35 11.49
C LEU A 140 -16.78 10.85 11.44
N PHE A 141 -15.87 11.60 10.86
CA PHE A 141 -16.00 13.03 10.57
C PHE A 141 -15.87 13.24 9.07
N VAL A 142 -16.58 14.21 8.53
CA VAL A 142 -16.55 14.53 7.09
C VAL A 142 -16.28 16.00 6.91
N ASP A 143 -15.29 16.33 6.11
CA ASP A 143 -15.04 17.66 5.58
C ASP A 143 -15.24 17.63 4.06
N ASP A 144 -16.24 18.31 3.56
CA ASP A 144 -16.57 18.40 2.14
C ASP A 144 -15.74 19.49 1.42
N THR A 145 -14.84 20.17 2.13
CA THR A 145 -13.92 21.14 1.52
C THR A 145 -12.89 20.39 0.65
N PRO A 146 -12.74 20.74 -0.63
CA PRO A 146 -11.70 20.14 -1.48
C PRO A 146 -10.31 20.46 -0.93
N ARG A 147 -9.54 19.43 -0.59
CA ARG A 147 -8.14 19.54 -0.10
C ARG A 147 -7.28 18.45 -0.68
N PRO A 148 -6.01 18.72 -1.02
CA PRO A 148 -5.05 17.68 -1.38
C PRO A 148 -4.81 16.74 -0.19
N ILE A 149 -4.51 15.46 -0.46
CA ILE A 149 -4.20 14.49 0.60
C ILE A 149 -2.87 14.80 1.29
N GLU A 150 -2.01 15.53 0.64
CA GLU A 150 -0.71 15.99 1.14
C GLU A 150 -0.84 17.13 2.16
N ASP A 151 -1.99 17.80 2.21
CA ASP A 151 -2.25 18.84 3.22
C ASP A 151 -2.43 18.19 4.59
N GLN A 152 -1.40 18.23 5.43
CA GLN A 152 -1.41 17.68 6.78
C GLN A 152 -2.08 18.60 7.80
N GLY A 153 -2.31 19.87 7.47
CA GLY A 153 -2.95 20.84 8.39
C GLY A 153 -4.24 20.33 9.02
N PRO A 154 -5.19 19.78 8.23
CA PRO A 154 -6.42 19.21 8.78
C PRO A 154 -6.23 18.05 9.74
N LEU A 155 -5.20 17.22 9.54
CA LEU A 155 -4.87 16.12 10.46
C LEU A 155 -4.37 16.67 11.79
N ASP A 156 -3.49 17.66 11.76
CA ASP A 156 -2.93 18.28 12.96
C ASP A 156 -4.03 18.99 13.76
N GLU A 157 -4.84 19.83 13.10
CA GLU A 157 -6.00 20.50 13.74
C GLU A 157 -6.99 19.51 14.35
N PHE A 158 -7.22 18.39 13.67
CA PHE A 158 -8.10 17.34 14.16
C PHE A 158 -7.53 16.62 15.38
N CYS A 159 -6.22 16.35 15.39
CA CYS A 159 -5.53 15.79 16.55
C CYS A 159 -5.58 16.75 17.74
N ASP A 160 -5.36 18.05 17.54
CA ASP A 160 -5.47 19.07 18.59
C ASP A 160 -6.87 19.13 19.19
N TYR A 161 -7.92 19.08 18.34
CA TYR A 161 -9.30 19.00 18.80
C TYR A 161 -9.54 17.77 19.69
N LEU A 162 -9.09 16.59 19.26
CA LEU A 162 -9.25 15.35 20.02
C LEU A 162 -8.44 15.34 21.31
N ALA A 163 -7.26 15.94 21.30
CA ALA A 163 -6.44 16.13 22.50
C ALA A 163 -7.15 17.06 23.51
N GLY A 164 -7.81 18.11 23.05
CA GLY A 164 -8.66 18.99 23.87
C GLY A 164 -9.83 18.25 24.52
N LEU A 165 -10.28 17.13 23.97
CA LEU A 165 -11.28 16.23 24.55
C LEU A 165 -10.69 15.19 25.53
N GLY A 166 -9.36 15.23 25.79
CA GLY A 166 -8.69 14.36 26.75
C GLY A 166 -8.16 13.06 26.16
N HIS A 167 -8.09 12.93 24.84
CA HIS A 167 -7.46 11.81 24.16
C HIS A 167 -5.93 12.02 23.99
N ARG A 168 -5.22 10.94 23.71
CA ARG A 168 -3.84 10.95 23.24
C ARG A 168 -3.81 10.44 21.82
N PRO A 169 -4.15 11.31 20.83
CA PRO A 169 -4.23 10.93 19.43
C PRO A 169 -2.84 10.60 18.86
N TYR A 170 -2.80 9.60 18.00
CA TYR A 170 -1.63 9.25 17.21
C TYR A 170 -1.94 9.55 15.74
N PRO A 171 -1.34 10.58 15.13
CA PRO A 171 -1.60 10.96 13.76
C PRO A 171 -0.99 9.96 12.78
N ILE A 172 -1.77 9.56 11.80
CA ILE A 172 -1.34 8.73 10.68
C ILE A 172 -1.67 9.50 9.39
N PRO A 173 -0.67 9.97 8.64
CA PRO A 173 -0.89 10.65 7.37
C PRO A 173 -1.70 9.81 6.39
N GLY A 174 -2.37 10.43 5.44
CA GLY A 174 -3.17 9.76 4.43
C GLY A 174 -2.39 8.66 3.71
N GLY A 175 -2.97 7.45 3.61
CA GLY A 175 -2.31 6.29 3.04
C GLY A 175 -1.10 5.77 3.82
N ALA A 176 -0.81 6.33 5.00
CA ALA A 176 0.39 6.09 5.80
C ALA A 176 1.71 6.46 5.09
N SER A 177 1.66 7.38 4.11
CA SER A 177 2.78 7.64 3.20
C SER A 177 3.93 8.37 3.87
N GLU A 178 3.64 9.51 4.48
CA GLU A 178 4.67 10.38 5.06
C GLU A 178 4.99 10.03 6.53
N HIS A 179 4.45 8.92 7.00
CA HIS A 179 4.82 8.40 8.30
C HIS A 179 6.20 7.72 8.21
N ARG A 180 7.13 8.03 9.14
CA ARG A 180 8.49 7.47 9.14
C ARG A 180 8.56 5.94 9.04
N LEU A 181 7.55 5.23 9.55
CA LEU A 181 7.44 3.77 9.49
C LEU A 181 6.54 3.27 8.34
N GLY A 182 5.99 4.17 7.52
CA GLY A 182 5.01 3.84 6.49
C GLY A 182 5.51 2.88 5.41
N SER A 183 6.81 2.90 5.12
CA SER A 183 7.44 2.04 4.13
C SER A 183 7.90 0.68 4.68
N LEU A 184 8.09 0.54 6.02
CA LEU A 184 8.69 -0.67 6.61
C LEU A 184 7.88 -1.93 6.37
N GLY A 185 6.54 -1.82 6.32
CA GLY A 185 5.66 -2.95 5.99
C GLY A 185 5.94 -3.56 4.62
N TYR A 186 6.37 -2.73 3.65
CA TYR A 186 6.73 -3.19 2.31
C TYR A 186 8.22 -3.50 2.13
N MET A 187 9.10 -2.98 2.97
CA MET A 187 10.44 -3.56 3.12
C MET A 187 10.34 -5.02 3.61
N ALA A 188 9.48 -5.28 4.61
CA ALA A 188 9.20 -6.64 5.08
C ALA A 188 8.55 -7.50 3.99
N CYS A 189 7.70 -6.93 3.13
CA CYS A 189 7.09 -7.65 2.01
C CYS A 189 8.15 -8.07 0.96
N ALA A 190 9.11 -7.22 0.64
CA ALA A 190 10.23 -7.58 -0.25
C ALA A 190 11.04 -8.76 0.31
N ALA A 191 11.37 -8.75 1.60
CA ALA A 191 12.04 -9.86 2.27
C ALA A 191 11.17 -11.14 2.25
N GLU A 192 9.86 -11.02 2.48
CA GLU A 192 8.90 -12.13 2.42
C GLU A 192 8.83 -12.74 1.00
N ILE A 193 8.80 -11.92 -0.05
CA ILE A 193 8.81 -12.38 -1.44
C ILE A 193 10.11 -13.16 -1.72
N GLU A 194 11.27 -12.62 -1.35
CA GLU A 194 12.55 -13.30 -1.56
C GLU A 194 12.63 -14.63 -0.80
N ARG A 195 12.12 -14.69 0.43
CA ARG A 195 12.02 -15.95 1.19
C ARG A 195 11.14 -16.99 0.48
N GLN A 196 9.96 -16.58 0.02
CA GLN A 196 9.06 -17.47 -0.72
C GLN A 196 9.66 -17.91 -2.06
N CYS A 197 10.41 -17.04 -2.72
CA CYS A 197 11.14 -17.38 -3.93
C CYS A 197 12.22 -18.44 -3.67
N LEU A 198 12.95 -18.35 -2.54
CA LEU A 198 13.92 -19.38 -2.16
C LEU A 198 13.25 -20.71 -1.83
N GLU A 199 12.14 -20.69 -1.10
CA GLU A 199 11.42 -21.90 -0.68
C GLU A 199 10.71 -22.62 -1.83
N GLN A 200 10.27 -21.87 -2.85
CA GLN A 200 9.46 -22.40 -3.96
C GLN A 200 10.23 -22.49 -5.30
N ASP A 201 11.53 -22.20 -5.30
CA ASP A 201 12.38 -22.13 -6.51
C ASP A 201 11.79 -21.21 -7.59
N LEU A 202 11.32 -20.03 -7.16
CA LEU A 202 10.77 -19.00 -8.04
C LEU A 202 11.78 -17.88 -8.26
N GLY A 203 11.63 -17.13 -9.36
CA GLY A 203 12.41 -15.94 -9.66
C GLY A 203 11.58 -14.92 -10.41
N PHE A 204 11.68 -13.66 -9.98
CA PHE A 204 10.99 -12.53 -10.60
C PHE A 204 12.01 -11.46 -10.96
N ASP A 205 11.81 -10.83 -12.11
CA ASP A 205 12.60 -9.69 -12.59
C ASP A 205 11.85 -8.38 -12.28
N TYR A 206 10.51 -8.45 -12.18
CA TYR A 206 9.62 -7.30 -12.06
C TYR A 206 8.58 -7.48 -10.96
N VAL A 207 8.29 -6.38 -10.27
CA VAL A 207 7.10 -6.23 -9.43
C VAL A 207 6.30 -5.05 -9.97
N VAL A 208 5.06 -5.28 -10.40
CA VAL A 208 4.15 -4.22 -10.90
C VAL A 208 3.00 -4.05 -9.91
N HIS A 209 2.70 -2.81 -9.55
CA HIS A 209 1.61 -2.48 -8.62
C HIS A 209 1.09 -1.06 -8.88
N CYS A 210 -0.08 -0.72 -8.31
CA CYS A 210 -0.54 0.67 -8.30
C CYS A 210 0.26 1.51 -7.30
N THR A 211 0.74 2.68 -7.71
CA THR A 211 1.41 3.64 -6.84
C THR A 211 0.56 4.90 -6.64
N GLY A 212 -0.28 4.92 -5.61
CA GLY A 212 -1.01 6.10 -5.13
C GLY A 212 -0.18 6.87 -4.11
N SER A 213 -0.32 6.54 -2.84
CA SER A 213 0.38 7.22 -1.73
C SER A 213 1.89 6.95 -1.62
N SER A 214 2.53 6.34 -2.60
CA SER A 214 3.98 6.09 -2.77
C SER A 214 4.64 5.13 -1.77
N SER A 215 4.21 5.04 -0.50
CA SER A 215 4.93 4.25 0.52
C SER A 215 4.92 2.73 0.31
N THR A 216 4.08 2.18 -0.57
CA THR A 216 4.19 0.77 -1.01
C THR A 216 5.39 0.58 -1.92
N GLN A 217 5.51 1.42 -2.95
CA GLN A 217 6.64 1.36 -3.90
C GLN A 217 7.97 1.65 -3.21
N SER A 218 8.02 2.69 -2.39
CA SER A 218 9.23 3.06 -1.64
C SER A 218 9.69 1.95 -0.70
N GLY A 219 8.76 1.27 -0.03
CA GLY A 219 9.09 0.14 0.83
C GLY A 219 9.64 -1.06 0.06
N LEU A 220 9.05 -1.41 -1.09
CA LEU A 220 9.58 -2.46 -1.97
C LEU A 220 10.99 -2.11 -2.46
N LEU A 221 11.19 -0.91 -3.00
CA LEU A 221 12.50 -0.44 -3.47
C LEU A 221 13.56 -0.45 -2.36
N ALA A 222 13.23 0.11 -1.19
CA ALA A 222 14.12 0.09 -0.03
C ALA A 222 14.45 -1.34 0.42
N GLY A 223 13.46 -2.23 0.44
CA GLY A 223 13.65 -3.64 0.77
C GLY A 223 14.58 -4.36 -0.22
N TYR A 224 14.35 -4.22 -1.51
CA TYR A 224 15.22 -4.83 -2.53
C TYR A 224 16.62 -4.21 -2.55
N ALA A 225 16.76 -2.90 -2.32
CA ALA A 225 18.07 -2.25 -2.16
C ALA A 225 18.82 -2.81 -0.94
N ALA A 226 18.14 -2.97 0.20
CA ALA A 226 18.71 -3.55 1.41
C ALA A 226 19.12 -5.02 1.23
N LEU A 227 18.41 -5.76 0.39
CA LEU A 227 18.72 -7.15 0.03
C LEU A 227 19.82 -7.27 -1.05
N GLY A 228 20.29 -6.15 -1.61
CA GLY A 228 21.23 -6.16 -2.73
C GLY A 228 20.65 -6.80 -4.00
N ARG A 229 19.32 -6.75 -4.18
CA ARG A 229 18.62 -7.40 -5.30
C ARG A 229 18.23 -6.40 -6.38
N PRO A 230 18.64 -6.61 -7.64
CA PRO A 230 18.27 -5.75 -8.78
C PRO A 230 16.84 -6.05 -9.23
N MET A 231 15.83 -5.70 -8.42
CA MET A 231 14.42 -5.87 -8.75
C MET A 231 13.86 -4.60 -9.42
N HIS A 232 13.21 -4.75 -10.56
CA HIS A 232 12.47 -3.66 -11.20
C HIS A 232 11.09 -3.49 -10.56
N VAL A 233 10.95 -2.50 -9.68
CA VAL A 233 9.66 -2.17 -9.05
C VAL A 233 8.99 -1.07 -9.86
N ILE A 234 7.89 -1.40 -10.55
CA ILE A 234 7.17 -0.50 -11.44
C ILE A 234 5.86 -0.10 -10.78
N GLY A 235 5.71 1.19 -10.49
CA GLY A 235 4.48 1.78 -10.02
C GLY A 235 3.64 2.31 -11.17
N ILE A 236 2.40 1.87 -11.28
CA ILE A 236 1.42 2.47 -12.18
C ILE A 236 0.74 3.59 -11.38
N ALA A 237 0.90 4.83 -11.83
CA ALA A 237 0.32 5.99 -11.17
C ALA A 237 -1.21 5.96 -11.28
N ASP A 238 -1.88 6.29 -10.18
CA ASP A 238 -3.34 6.34 -10.08
C ASP A 238 -3.92 7.62 -10.71
N ASP A 239 -3.45 8.80 -10.28
CA ASP A 239 -3.97 10.10 -10.72
C ASP A 239 -2.94 11.24 -10.70
N ASP A 240 -1.79 11.08 -10.03
CA ASP A 240 -0.74 12.10 -9.93
C ASP A 240 0.18 12.13 -11.17
N GLU A 241 0.84 13.26 -11.37
CA GLU A 241 1.92 13.38 -12.34
C GLU A 241 3.10 12.48 -11.96
N THR A 242 3.63 11.76 -12.94
CA THR A 242 4.65 10.72 -12.75
C THR A 242 5.95 11.26 -12.14
N ASP A 243 6.36 12.48 -12.48
CA ASP A 243 7.62 13.06 -11.98
C ASP A 243 7.51 13.45 -10.50
N ILE A 244 6.36 14.01 -10.09
CA ILE A 244 6.07 14.32 -8.68
C ILE A 244 6.07 13.02 -7.88
N LYS A 245 5.36 12.01 -8.37
CA LYS A 245 5.28 10.70 -7.71
C LYS A 245 6.63 10.00 -7.63
N ARG A 246 7.46 10.10 -8.68
CA ARG A 246 8.82 9.55 -8.70
C ARG A 246 9.70 10.18 -7.62
N GLY A 247 9.67 11.52 -7.51
CA GLY A 247 10.39 12.24 -6.45
C GLY A 247 9.99 11.80 -5.05
N ARG A 248 8.68 11.70 -4.79
CA ARG A 248 8.14 11.23 -3.50
C ARG A 248 8.55 9.78 -3.17
N VAL A 249 8.46 8.88 -4.15
CA VAL A 249 8.89 7.48 -3.97
C VAL A 249 10.37 7.40 -3.61
N LEU A 250 11.21 8.15 -4.32
CA LEU A 250 12.66 8.19 -4.07
C LEU A 250 13.00 8.68 -2.66
N GLU A 251 12.37 9.79 -2.26
CA GLU A 251 12.55 10.35 -0.92
C GLU A 251 12.14 9.38 0.18
N LEU A 252 10.94 8.81 0.08
CA LEU A 252 10.42 7.86 1.06
C LEU A 252 11.23 6.56 1.12
N ALA A 253 11.79 6.08 -0.01
CA ALA A 253 12.62 4.89 -0.02
C ALA A 253 13.94 5.13 0.74
N ASN A 254 14.60 6.25 0.48
CA ASN A 254 15.84 6.61 1.17
C ASN A 254 15.60 6.96 2.65
N THR A 255 14.48 7.58 2.98
CA THR A 255 14.07 7.80 4.37
C THR A 255 13.89 6.48 5.12
N ALA A 256 13.27 5.47 4.50
CA ALA A 256 13.10 4.17 5.12
C ALA A 256 14.42 3.42 5.36
N LEU A 257 15.37 3.51 4.42
CA LEU A 257 16.72 2.95 4.59
C LEU A 257 17.47 3.65 5.73
N ALA A 258 17.42 4.98 5.79
CA ALA A 258 18.03 5.77 6.85
C ALA A 258 17.39 5.48 8.22
N GLU A 259 16.06 5.37 8.29
CA GLU A 259 15.34 4.98 9.53
C GLU A 259 15.84 3.62 10.04
N CYS A 260 16.09 2.67 9.14
CA CYS A 260 16.60 1.35 9.48
C CYS A 260 18.12 1.31 9.74
N GLY A 261 18.86 2.40 9.56
CA GLY A 261 20.32 2.43 9.68
C GLY A 261 21.03 1.56 8.65
N ILE A 262 20.41 1.34 7.47
CA ILE A 262 20.96 0.53 6.39
C ILE A 262 21.77 1.44 5.47
N ASP A 263 23.07 1.16 5.35
CA ASP A 263 24.03 1.94 4.53
C ASP A 263 23.95 1.55 3.05
N THR A 264 22.83 1.90 2.43
CA THR A 264 22.60 1.82 0.98
C THR A 264 21.58 2.89 0.56
N SER A 265 21.41 3.09 -0.72
CA SER A 265 20.46 4.07 -1.23
C SER A 265 19.80 3.61 -2.53
N VAL A 266 18.60 4.12 -2.78
CA VAL A 266 17.89 4.01 -4.05
C VAL A 266 18.27 5.22 -4.91
N GLY A 267 18.69 4.99 -6.15
CA GLY A 267 18.96 6.05 -7.12
C GLY A 267 17.71 6.37 -7.97
N GLU A 268 17.66 7.57 -8.57
CA GLU A 268 16.55 8.00 -9.43
C GLU A 268 16.24 7.01 -10.57
N HIS A 269 17.30 6.43 -11.17
CA HIS A 269 17.18 5.47 -12.27
C HIS A 269 16.49 4.15 -11.89
N GLN A 270 16.35 3.87 -10.60
CA GLN A 270 15.68 2.67 -10.08
C GLN A 270 14.17 2.91 -9.83
N VAL A 271 13.72 4.17 -9.84
CA VAL A 271 12.33 4.52 -9.57
C VAL A 271 11.56 4.60 -10.87
N HIS A 272 10.77 3.57 -11.14
CA HIS A 272 9.93 3.49 -12.33
C HIS A 272 8.48 3.80 -11.97
N VAL A 273 7.96 4.90 -12.52
CA VAL A 273 6.54 5.29 -12.40
C VAL A 273 5.99 5.52 -13.80
N VAL A 274 4.89 4.86 -14.11
CA VAL A 274 4.24 4.87 -15.43
C VAL A 274 2.82 5.37 -15.27
N ALA A 275 2.43 6.36 -16.07
CA ALA A 275 1.04 6.79 -16.18
C ALA A 275 0.26 5.85 -17.11
N CYS A 276 -0.99 5.56 -16.76
CA CYS A 276 -1.86 4.77 -17.61
C CYS A 276 -3.29 5.32 -17.60
N ASP A 277 -4.09 5.01 -16.59
CA ASP A 277 -5.43 5.59 -16.42
C ASP A 277 -5.32 6.84 -15.54
N GLN A 278 -5.49 8.02 -16.13
CA GLN A 278 -5.45 9.31 -15.43
C GLN A 278 -6.86 9.82 -15.06
N SER A 279 -7.83 8.92 -14.98
CA SER A 279 -9.13 9.28 -14.44
C SER A 279 -8.99 9.79 -13.01
N VAL A 280 -9.81 10.77 -12.64
CA VAL A 280 -9.81 11.32 -11.29
C VAL A 280 -10.03 10.23 -10.23
N TYR A 281 -9.59 10.49 -9.02
CA TYR A 281 -9.72 9.57 -7.90
C TYR A 281 -11.12 8.95 -7.78
N GLY A 282 -11.20 7.65 -7.59
CA GLY A 282 -12.46 6.92 -7.45
C GLY A 282 -13.18 6.59 -8.76
N LYS A 283 -12.66 7.03 -9.89
CA LYS A 283 -13.20 6.70 -11.22
C LYS A 283 -12.22 5.84 -12.01
N ALA A 284 -12.74 4.99 -12.88
CA ALA A 284 -11.96 4.17 -13.78
C ALA A 284 -12.52 4.34 -15.21
N ASP A 285 -11.65 4.32 -16.20
CA ASP A 285 -12.10 4.30 -17.59
C ASP A 285 -12.57 2.90 -18.04
N GLU A 286 -13.15 2.81 -19.22
CA GLU A 286 -13.69 1.54 -19.76
C GLU A 286 -12.61 0.47 -19.96
N GLN A 287 -11.35 0.85 -20.23
CA GLN A 287 -10.26 -0.11 -20.39
C GLN A 287 -9.85 -0.69 -19.04
N THR A 288 -9.76 0.13 -18.01
CA THR A 288 -9.54 -0.32 -16.62
C THR A 288 -10.65 -1.26 -16.17
N LEU A 289 -11.92 -0.92 -16.44
CA LEU A 289 -13.07 -1.79 -16.13
C LEU A 289 -13.03 -3.11 -16.92
N ALA A 290 -12.58 -3.09 -18.18
CA ALA A 290 -12.39 -4.30 -18.98
C ALA A 290 -11.33 -5.23 -18.37
N MET A 291 -10.24 -4.69 -17.85
CA MET A 291 -9.19 -5.49 -17.18
C MET A 291 -9.69 -6.13 -15.88
N ILE A 292 -10.49 -5.41 -15.09
CA ILE A 292 -11.13 -5.97 -13.88
C ILE A 292 -12.05 -7.14 -14.26
N ARG A 293 -12.89 -6.98 -15.30
CA ARG A 293 -13.78 -8.04 -15.79
C ARG A 293 -12.99 -9.25 -16.32
N LEU A 294 -11.88 -9.00 -17.03
CA LEU A 294 -11.02 -10.06 -17.56
C LEU A 294 -10.39 -10.87 -16.42
N LEU A 295 -9.80 -10.21 -15.41
CA LEU A 295 -9.23 -10.89 -14.24
C LEU A 295 -10.29 -11.72 -13.51
N ALA A 296 -11.48 -11.15 -13.30
CA ALA A 296 -12.58 -11.85 -12.64
C ALA A 296 -13.04 -13.08 -13.43
N ALA A 297 -13.16 -12.98 -14.76
CA ALA A 297 -13.60 -14.07 -15.61
C ALA A 297 -12.57 -15.18 -15.78
N THR A 298 -11.28 -14.87 -15.71
CA THR A 298 -10.20 -15.83 -15.97
C THR A 298 -9.63 -16.47 -14.70
N GLU A 299 -9.60 -15.75 -13.58
CA GLU A 299 -8.96 -16.21 -12.33
C GLU A 299 -9.92 -16.22 -11.11
N GLY A 300 -11.14 -15.71 -11.25
CA GLY A 300 -12.08 -15.58 -10.14
C GLY A 300 -11.64 -14.54 -9.10
N LEU A 301 -10.79 -13.59 -9.48
CA LEU A 301 -10.29 -12.51 -8.62
C LEU A 301 -10.90 -11.19 -9.05
N VAL A 302 -11.27 -10.36 -8.08
CA VAL A 302 -11.85 -9.04 -8.34
C VAL A 302 -10.91 -7.97 -7.84
N ALA A 303 -10.45 -7.10 -8.74
CA ALA A 303 -9.68 -5.91 -8.43
C ALA A 303 -10.61 -4.70 -8.25
N ASP A 304 -10.15 -3.70 -7.50
CA ASP A 304 -10.87 -2.44 -7.32
C ASP A 304 -10.63 -1.48 -8.51
N PRO A 305 -11.55 -0.53 -8.76
CA PRO A 305 -11.42 0.40 -9.88
C PRO A 305 -10.49 1.59 -9.61
N VAL A 306 -10.07 1.80 -8.36
CA VAL A 306 -9.28 2.97 -7.96
C VAL A 306 -7.79 2.74 -8.13
N TYR A 307 -7.32 1.54 -7.75
CA TYR A 307 -5.89 1.20 -7.67
C TYR A 307 -5.55 -0.01 -8.54
N GLU A 308 -5.95 -1.22 -8.14
CA GLU A 308 -5.45 -2.44 -8.78
C GLU A 308 -5.97 -2.62 -10.21
N GLY A 309 -7.17 -2.16 -10.52
CA GLY A 309 -7.67 -2.13 -11.90
C GLY A 309 -6.78 -1.28 -12.81
N LYS A 310 -6.33 -0.11 -12.34
CA LYS A 310 -5.39 0.73 -13.07
C LYS A 310 -4.02 0.08 -13.23
N ALA A 311 -3.54 -0.62 -12.18
CA ALA A 311 -2.30 -1.40 -12.25
C ALA A 311 -2.37 -2.51 -13.31
N LEU A 312 -3.48 -3.25 -13.38
CA LEU A 312 -3.70 -4.29 -14.39
C LEU A 312 -3.72 -3.72 -15.81
N ARG A 313 -4.34 -2.56 -16.00
CA ARG A 313 -4.30 -1.86 -17.30
C ARG A 313 -2.89 -1.41 -17.67
N GLY A 314 -2.15 -0.83 -16.73
CA GLY A 314 -0.76 -0.44 -16.94
C GLY A 314 0.13 -1.63 -17.28
N LEU A 315 -0.06 -2.76 -16.60
CA LEU A 315 0.62 -4.02 -16.92
C LEU A 315 0.34 -4.50 -18.34
N GLN A 316 -0.93 -4.44 -18.79
CA GLN A 316 -1.29 -4.78 -20.17
C GLN A 316 -0.61 -3.86 -21.19
N ALA A 317 -0.57 -2.55 -20.93
CA ALA A 317 0.09 -1.58 -21.80
C ALA A 317 1.60 -1.87 -21.92
N LEU A 318 2.27 -2.09 -20.80
CA LEU A 318 3.68 -2.49 -20.76
C LEU A 318 3.94 -3.76 -21.57
N ALA A 319 3.09 -4.78 -21.43
CA ALA A 319 3.21 -6.02 -22.20
C ALA A 319 3.06 -5.79 -23.72
N ALA A 320 2.14 -4.92 -24.13
CA ALA A 320 1.94 -4.57 -25.54
C ALA A 320 3.13 -3.81 -26.14
N ASP A 321 3.85 -3.04 -25.34
CA ASP A 321 5.05 -2.30 -25.73
C ASP A 321 6.32 -3.19 -25.73
N GLY A 322 6.20 -4.48 -25.43
CA GLY A 322 7.29 -5.45 -25.50
C GLY A 322 8.14 -5.51 -24.22
N PHE A 323 7.57 -5.14 -23.13
CA PHE A 323 8.20 -5.15 -21.79
C PHE A 323 8.35 -6.57 -21.25
#